data_548b229ad62f04dfc4eb93917f9b978a
#
_entry.id   548b229ad62f04dfc4eb93917f9b978a
#
_cell.length_a   1.000
_cell.length_b   1.000
_cell.length_c   1.000
_cell.angle_alpha   90.00
_cell.angle_beta   90.00
_cell.angle_gamma   90.00
#
_symmetry.space_group_name_H-M   'P 1'
#
loop_
_entity.id
_entity.type
_entity.pdbx_description
1 polymer ?
#
loop_
_entity_poly.entity_id
_entity_poly.type
_entity_poly.pdbx_seq_one_letter_code
_entity_poly.pdbx_strand_id
1 'polypeptide(L)'
;MNDKPDPLPDPDPGRDASSAAAPEPAGGRGPSAGAGAGAGAGAAWEREVLEKLLSATLMEQRRSRRWGIFFKLPFLAYLTPLLIAALGLWSSGMGKSAGAARHTALVDVKGVIEVDGDASAEAINAALRSAFEDPRTAGVVIRLNTPGGSPVQAGMVHDEIRRLRGLRPELPVIAVIEEVCASGGYYIAAAADRIVVDKASMVGSIGVLMDGFGFTGAMDKLGVERRLLVAGRNKGFLDSFSPLTDEQRRLAQRMLDEVHQQFIEVVKAGRGERLKDSGEIFSGLVWTGARSIELGLADALGTVEGVARDEIKAETIVDFSAHENLAERLARRIGASAGQAMARAIGAAGPVPALR
;
A
#
# COMPACT_ATOMS: atom_id res chain seq x y z
N MET A 1 -48.35 21.76 7.54
CA MET A 1 -47.67 22.87 6.87
C MET A 1 -46.75 22.24 5.86
N ASN A 2 -47.24 22.27 4.63
CA ASN A 2 -46.54 21.73 3.43
C ASN A 2 -45.48 22.77 2.99
N ASP A 3 -44.27 22.31 2.74
CA ASP A 3 -43.39 23.00 1.83
C ASP A 3 -42.68 21.96 0.94
N LYS A 4 -43.14 21.91 -0.30
CA LYS A 4 -42.50 21.26 -1.42
C LYS A 4 -41.58 22.28 -2.09
N PRO A 5 -40.37 21.93 -2.45
CA PRO A 5 -39.58 22.76 -3.39
C PRO A 5 -40.01 22.48 -4.84
N ASP A 6 -40.05 23.58 -5.61
CA ASP A 6 -40.42 23.65 -7.04
C ASP A 6 -39.38 22.95 -7.95
N PRO A 7 -39.80 22.44 -9.11
CA PRO A 7 -38.93 21.83 -10.11
C PRO A 7 -38.22 22.92 -10.98
N LEU A 8 -36.99 22.63 -11.34
CA LEU A 8 -36.16 23.38 -12.27
C LEU A 8 -36.69 23.34 -13.71
N PRO A 9 -36.55 24.40 -14.51
CA PRO A 9 -37.09 24.43 -15.89
C PRO A 9 -36.16 23.70 -16.88
N ASP A 10 -36.81 23.10 -17.89
CA ASP A 10 -36.22 22.44 -19.05
C ASP A 10 -35.44 23.43 -19.96
N PRO A 11 -34.40 22.95 -20.64
CA PRO A 11 -33.69 23.75 -21.64
C PRO A 11 -34.39 23.71 -22.99
N ASP A 12 -34.62 24.90 -23.55
CA ASP A 12 -35.22 25.25 -24.83
C ASP A 12 -34.36 24.71 -26.03
N PRO A 13 -34.98 24.05 -27.01
CA PRO A 13 -34.33 23.65 -28.26
C PRO A 13 -34.69 24.61 -29.37
N GLY A 14 -33.77 25.48 -29.79
CA GLY A 14 -33.99 26.24 -31.01
C GLY A 14 -33.01 27.37 -31.25
N ARG A 15 -32.00 27.12 -32.04
CA ARG A 15 -31.48 28.13 -32.98
C ARG A 15 -30.79 27.47 -34.16
N ASP A 16 -31.38 27.79 -35.25
CA ASP A 16 -31.19 27.38 -36.62
C ASP A 16 -29.79 27.62 -37.22
N ALA A 17 -29.54 26.78 -38.17
CA ALA A 17 -28.50 26.80 -39.16
C ALA A 17 -28.57 28.10 -40.02
N SER A 18 -27.46 28.72 -40.26
CA SER A 18 -27.27 29.66 -41.39
C SER A 18 -26.09 29.19 -42.23
N SER A 19 -26.48 28.72 -43.38
CA SER A 19 -25.80 28.52 -44.65
C SER A 19 -24.95 29.76 -45.01
N ALA A 20 -23.72 29.49 -45.45
CA ALA A 20 -22.95 30.43 -46.28
C ALA A 20 -22.34 29.64 -47.44
N ALA A 21 -22.85 29.96 -48.61
CA ALA A 21 -22.51 29.42 -49.91
C ALA A 21 -21.13 29.88 -50.40
N ALA A 22 -20.48 28.96 -51.11
CA ALA A 22 -19.29 29.26 -51.92
C ALA A 22 -19.69 29.99 -53.22
N PRO A 23 -18.88 30.90 -53.74
CA PRO A 23 -19.12 31.47 -55.08
C PRO A 23 -18.41 30.65 -56.16
N GLU A 24 -19.15 30.37 -57.22
CA GLU A 24 -18.65 29.84 -58.49
C GLU A 24 -17.89 30.93 -59.28
N PRO A 25 -16.97 30.52 -60.18
CA PRO A 25 -16.19 31.46 -60.97
C PRO A 25 -16.90 31.77 -62.29
N ALA A 26 -17.01 33.03 -62.58
CA ALA A 26 -17.49 33.58 -63.87
C ALA A 26 -16.43 33.41 -64.97
N GLY A 27 -16.88 32.96 -66.09
CA GLY A 27 -16.12 32.83 -67.34
C GLY A 27 -15.75 34.14 -68.00
N GLY A 28 -14.61 34.20 -68.55
CA GLY A 28 -14.15 35.33 -69.42
C GLY A 28 -13.22 34.85 -70.53
N ARG A 29 -13.68 35.08 -71.74
CA ARG A 29 -13.15 34.74 -73.04
C ARG A 29 -11.68 35.06 -73.22
N GLY A 30 -10.98 34.27 -73.99
CA GLY A 30 -9.66 34.49 -74.54
C GLY A 30 -9.60 35.59 -75.62
N PRO A 31 -8.40 35.91 -76.00
CA PRO A 31 -8.07 35.79 -77.40
C PRO A 31 -6.70 35.12 -77.71
N SER A 32 -6.65 34.74 -78.91
CA SER A 32 -5.71 33.86 -79.60
C SER A 32 -4.33 34.49 -79.88
N ALA A 33 -3.38 33.60 -80.02
CA ALA A 33 -2.25 33.50 -80.92
C ALA A 33 -1.08 34.49 -80.72
N GLY A 34 0.07 33.93 -80.48
CA GLY A 34 1.40 34.48 -80.65
C GLY A 34 2.43 33.41 -80.51
N ALA A 35 2.86 32.82 -81.60
CA ALA A 35 3.82 31.70 -81.63
C ALA A 35 5.25 32.18 -81.33
N GLY A 36 6.01 31.33 -80.68
CA GLY A 36 7.42 31.16 -80.94
C GLY A 36 8.40 31.69 -79.91
N ALA A 37 9.25 30.81 -79.41
CA ALA A 37 10.53 31.08 -78.75
C ALA A 37 10.49 31.44 -77.26
N GLY A 38 10.30 30.45 -76.42
CA GLY A 38 10.44 30.58 -74.98
C GLY A 38 10.41 29.32 -74.16
N ALA A 39 10.26 28.13 -74.81
CA ALA A 39 10.03 26.89 -74.12
C ALA A 39 11.25 26.33 -73.36
N GLY A 40 12.46 26.86 -73.59
CA GLY A 40 13.70 26.38 -72.96
C GLY A 40 14.03 27.08 -71.64
N ALA A 41 13.68 28.39 -71.52
CA ALA A 41 14.05 29.17 -70.35
C ALA A 41 13.09 28.95 -69.15
N GLY A 42 11.81 28.68 -69.44
CA GLY A 42 10.82 28.40 -68.39
C GLY A 42 11.09 27.05 -67.68
N ALA A 43 11.38 26.04 -68.49
CA ALA A 43 11.65 24.71 -67.94
C ALA A 43 12.96 24.65 -67.13
N ALA A 44 13.94 25.46 -67.47
CA ALA A 44 15.19 25.55 -66.71
C ALA A 44 14.97 26.27 -65.37
N TRP A 45 14.18 27.34 -65.38
CA TRP A 45 13.84 28.09 -64.16
C TRP A 45 12.95 27.26 -63.23
N GLU A 46 11.99 26.57 -63.71
CA GLU A 46 11.13 25.65 -62.92
C GLU A 46 11.95 24.52 -62.26
N ARG A 47 12.91 23.93 -62.97
CA ARG A 47 13.82 22.92 -62.41
C ARG A 47 14.71 23.52 -61.32
N GLU A 48 15.25 24.71 -61.54
CA GLU A 48 16.11 25.38 -60.54
C GLU A 48 15.31 25.78 -59.27
N VAL A 49 14.05 26.21 -59.40
CA VAL A 49 13.18 26.49 -58.26
C VAL A 49 12.79 25.20 -57.54
N LEU A 50 12.49 24.11 -58.26
CA LEU A 50 12.18 22.84 -57.65
C LEU A 50 13.41 22.23 -56.93
N GLU A 51 14.61 22.32 -57.49
CA GLU A 51 15.85 21.88 -56.85
C GLU A 51 16.15 22.72 -55.59
N LYS A 52 15.95 24.02 -55.62
CA LYS A 52 16.12 24.88 -54.42
C LYS A 52 15.09 24.58 -53.35
N LEU A 53 13.84 24.33 -53.72
CA LEU A 53 12.78 23.97 -52.73
C LEU A 53 13.04 22.57 -52.16
N LEU A 54 13.43 21.59 -52.99
CA LEU A 54 13.76 20.22 -52.52
C LEU A 54 15.01 20.23 -51.63
N SER A 55 16.03 21.01 -51.97
CA SER A 55 17.25 21.11 -51.18
C SER A 55 17.00 21.83 -49.85
N ALA A 56 16.16 22.87 -49.85
CA ALA A 56 15.75 23.61 -48.64
C ALA A 56 14.97 22.70 -47.66
N THR A 57 14.01 21.91 -48.17
CA THR A 57 13.21 20.99 -47.33
C THR A 57 14.06 19.87 -46.78
N LEU A 58 15.01 19.32 -47.54
CA LEU A 58 15.94 18.29 -47.09
C LEU A 58 16.93 18.83 -46.04
N MET A 59 17.39 20.06 -46.17
CA MET A 59 18.26 20.70 -45.18
C MET A 59 17.51 20.97 -43.89
N GLU A 60 16.26 21.40 -43.96
CA GLU A 60 15.41 21.69 -42.81
C GLU A 60 15.04 20.40 -42.03
N GLN A 61 14.74 19.29 -42.73
CA GLN A 61 14.52 17.99 -42.10
C GLN A 61 15.78 17.44 -41.42
N ARG A 62 16.96 17.62 -42.01
CA ARG A 62 18.24 17.25 -41.39
C ARG A 62 18.54 18.10 -40.16
N ARG A 63 18.25 19.39 -40.22
CA ARG A 63 18.43 20.34 -39.11
C ARG A 63 17.47 20.01 -37.96
N SER A 64 16.21 19.77 -38.25
CA SER A 64 15.19 19.37 -37.26
C SER A 64 15.54 18.03 -36.56
N ARG A 65 15.99 17.04 -37.31
CA ARG A 65 16.45 15.76 -36.71
C ARG A 65 17.67 15.94 -35.80
N ARG A 66 18.65 16.78 -36.19
CA ARG A 66 19.85 17.06 -35.37
C ARG A 66 19.48 17.81 -34.10
N TRP A 67 18.60 18.80 -34.17
CA TRP A 67 18.10 19.53 -33.01
C TRP A 67 17.25 18.60 -32.11
N GLY A 68 16.44 17.75 -32.68
CA GLY A 68 15.68 16.75 -31.92
C GLY A 68 16.59 15.78 -31.15
N ILE A 69 17.68 15.31 -31.73
CA ILE A 69 18.66 14.45 -31.06
C ILE A 69 19.43 15.24 -30.01
N PHE A 70 19.83 16.49 -30.32
CA PHE A 70 20.58 17.35 -29.42
C PHE A 70 19.82 17.67 -28.13
N PHE A 71 18.50 17.83 -28.17
CA PHE A 71 17.70 18.05 -26.95
C PHE A 71 17.27 16.73 -26.27
N LYS A 72 17.10 15.64 -27.04
CA LYS A 72 16.73 14.34 -26.45
C LYS A 72 17.85 13.70 -25.65
N LEU A 73 19.10 13.84 -26.09
CA LEU A 73 20.25 13.27 -25.38
C LEU A 73 20.49 13.90 -24.00
N PRO A 74 20.58 15.24 -23.81
CA PRO A 74 20.69 15.85 -22.49
C PRO A 74 19.47 15.59 -21.61
N PHE A 75 18.27 15.58 -22.20
CA PHE A 75 17.05 15.26 -21.47
C PHE A 75 17.07 13.83 -20.94
N LEU A 76 17.48 12.86 -21.76
CA LEU A 76 17.63 11.47 -21.35
C LEU A 76 18.76 11.33 -20.31
N ALA A 77 19.89 12.02 -20.52
CA ALA A 77 21.01 12.03 -19.59
C ALA A 77 20.68 12.63 -18.22
N TYR A 78 19.73 13.58 -18.18
CA TYR A 78 19.21 14.14 -16.92
C TYR A 78 18.12 13.25 -16.30
N LEU A 79 17.24 12.66 -17.13
CA LEU A 79 16.14 11.82 -16.65
C LEU A 79 16.64 10.47 -16.10
N THR A 80 17.70 9.92 -16.68
CA THR A 80 18.24 8.61 -16.29
C THR A 80 18.72 8.58 -14.84
N PRO A 81 19.60 9.49 -14.36
CA PRO A 81 20.02 9.52 -12.95
C PRO A 81 18.86 9.88 -12.01
N LEU A 82 17.94 10.75 -12.45
CA LEU A 82 16.73 11.04 -11.68
C LEU A 82 15.85 9.81 -11.52
N LEU A 83 15.70 9.02 -12.58
CA LEU A 83 14.95 7.77 -12.55
C LEU A 83 15.66 6.70 -11.70
N ILE A 84 17.00 6.60 -11.81
CA ILE A 84 17.80 5.69 -10.99
C ILE A 84 17.69 6.07 -9.51
N ALA A 85 17.73 7.37 -9.19
CA ALA A 85 17.53 7.87 -7.83
C ALA A 85 16.09 7.63 -7.34
N ALA A 86 15.09 7.87 -8.18
CA ALA A 86 13.67 7.65 -7.86
C ALA A 86 13.33 6.17 -7.67
N LEU A 87 13.98 5.27 -8.41
CA LEU A 87 13.84 3.83 -8.26
C LEU A 87 14.64 3.25 -7.08
N GLY A 88 15.37 4.08 -6.33
CA GLY A 88 16.17 3.63 -5.19
C GLY A 88 17.36 2.75 -5.55
N LEU A 89 17.68 2.57 -6.85
CA LEU A 89 18.78 1.74 -7.32
C LEU A 89 20.14 2.30 -6.91
N TRP A 90 20.22 3.59 -6.56
CA TRP A 90 21.45 4.22 -6.08
C TRP A 90 21.67 4.00 -4.58
N SER A 91 20.60 3.85 -3.80
CA SER A 91 20.73 3.64 -2.35
C SER A 91 21.10 2.22 -1.96
N SER A 92 20.84 1.24 -2.83
CA SER A 92 21.13 -0.17 -2.57
C SER A 92 22.64 -0.53 -2.60
N GLY A 93 23.48 0.36 -3.09
CA GLY A 93 24.94 0.13 -3.22
C GLY A 93 25.82 0.84 -2.19
N MET A 94 25.31 1.84 -1.45
CA MET A 94 26.14 2.72 -0.62
C MET A 94 26.00 2.49 0.89
N GLY A 95 25.22 1.47 1.32
CA GLY A 95 24.96 1.17 2.73
C GLY A 95 25.86 0.12 3.38
N LYS A 96 26.84 -0.44 2.68
CA LYS A 96 27.81 -1.37 3.28
C LYS A 96 29.17 -0.69 3.46
N SER A 97 29.26 0.24 4.41
CA SER A 97 30.57 0.71 4.88
C SER A 97 31.26 -0.41 5.67
N ALA A 98 32.27 -1.01 5.06
CA ALA A 98 33.20 -1.88 5.75
C ALA A 98 33.93 -1.06 6.83
N GLY A 99 33.54 -1.23 8.10
CA GLY A 99 34.14 -0.52 9.24
C GLY A 99 33.11 -0.01 10.26
N ALA A 100 31.82 -0.25 10.08
CA ALA A 100 30.81 0.20 11.03
C ALA A 100 30.93 -0.54 12.37
N ALA A 101 30.90 0.22 13.48
CA ALA A 101 30.84 -0.27 14.85
C ALA A 101 29.64 -1.19 15.07
N ARG A 102 29.65 -1.98 16.16
CA ARG A 102 28.47 -2.72 16.63
C ARG A 102 27.28 -1.78 16.76
N HIS A 103 26.10 -2.23 16.38
CA HIS A 103 24.90 -1.41 16.35
C HIS A 103 23.70 -2.13 16.96
N THR A 104 22.71 -1.37 17.35
CA THR A 104 21.37 -1.84 17.66
C THR A 104 20.56 -1.95 16.38
N ALA A 105 20.06 -3.13 16.06
CA ALA A 105 19.16 -3.32 14.95
C ALA A 105 17.74 -2.90 15.35
N LEU A 106 17.10 -2.08 14.53
CA LEU A 106 15.71 -1.65 14.72
C LEU A 106 14.82 -2.36 13.71
N VAL A 107 13.69 -2.90 14.18
CA VAL A 107 12.61 -3.44 13.36
C VAL A 107 11.30 -2.80 13.79
N ASP A 108 10.65 -2.10 12.86
CA ASP A 108 9.37 -1.42 13.09
C ASP A 108 8.18 -2.34 12.86
N VAL A 109 7.21 -2.26 13.79
CA VAL A 109 5.86 -2.81 13.65
C VAL A 109 4.88 -1.67 13.82
N LYS A 110 4.48 -1.06 12.71
CA LYS A 110 3.65 0.15 12.71
C LYS A 110 2.36 -0.02 11.93
N GLY A 111 1.24 0.38 12.52
CA GLY A 111 -0.08 0.28 11.90
C GLY A 111 -0.75 -1.06 12.14
N VAL A 112 -1.79 -1.36 11.36
CA VAL A 112 -2.58 -2.60 11.49
C VAL A 112 -1.77 -3.79 10.98
N ILE A 113 -1.79 -4.88 11.75
CA ILE A 113 -1.12 -6.14 11.38
C ILE A 113 -2.03 -6.90 10.40
N GLU A 114 -1.66 -6.94 9.13
CA GLU A 114 -2.44 -7.54 8.05
C GLU A 114 -1.55 -8.12 6.94
N VAL A 115 -2.13 -8.90 6.04
CA VAL A 115 -1.37 -9.65 5.01
C VAL A 115 -0.62 -8.73 4.05
N ASP A 116 -1.26 -7.65 3.60
CA ASP A 116 -0.73 -6.77 2.53
C ASP A 116 -0.22 -5.41 3.06
N GLY A 117 -0.08 -5.28 4.40
CA GLY A 117 0.36 -4.04 5.06
C GLY A 117 1.87 -3.98 5.33
N ASP A 118 2.34 -2.79 5.71
CA ASP A 118 3.72 -2.57 6.17
C ASP A 118 4.05 -3.42 7.42
N ALA A 119 3.03 -3.74 8.23
CA ALA A 119 3.11 -4.63 9.40
C ALA A 119 2.69 -6.08 9.08
N SER A 120 2.95 -6.56 7.85
CA SER A 120 2.74 -7.96 7.51
C SER A 120 3.83 -8.85 8.11
N ALA A 121 3.49 -10.11 8.39
CA ALA A 121 4.45 -11.09 8.89
C ALA A 121 5.62 -11.31 7.91
N GLU A 122 5.37 -11.23 6.60
CA GLU A 122 6.41 -11.36 5.58
C GLU A 122 7.46 -10.25 5.72
N ALA A 123 7.01 -8.98 5.78
CA ALA A 123 7.89 -7.82 5.89
C ALA A 123 8.67 -7.81 7.21
N ILE A 124 7.98 -8.02 8.35
CA ILE A 124 8.60 -8.03 9.68
C ILE A 124 9.59 -9.18 9.81
N ASN A 125 9.24 -10.39 9.38
CA ASN A 125 10.09 -11.55 9.48
C ASN A 125 11.34 -11.43 8.58
N ALA A 126 11.22 -10.81 7.40
CA ALA A 126 12.38 -10.51 6.55
C ALA A 126 13.34 -9.51 7.24
N ALA A 127 12.81 -8.47 7.85
CA ALA A 127 13.58 -7.50 8.63
C ALA A 127 14.29 -8.16 9.84
N LEU A 128 13.56 -8.98 10.59
CA LEU A 128 14.12 -9.73 11.72
C LEU A 128 15.26 -10.65 11.29
N ARG A 129 15.09 -11.42 10.22
CA ARG A 129 16.17 -12.30 9.70
C ARG A 129 17.40 -11.48 9.32
N SER A 130 17.21 -10.40 8.57
CA SER A 130 18.31 -9.52 8.17
C SER A 130 19.05 -8.93 9.37
N ALA A 131 18.30 -8.52 10.42
CA ALA A 131 18.88 -8.01 11.66
C ALA A 131 19.70 -9.08 12.41
N PHE A 132 19.20 -10.32 12.46
CA PHE A 132 19.88 -11.44 13.12
C PHE A 132 21.07 -11.97 12.30
N GLU A 133 21.06 -11.84 10.98
CA GLU A 133 22.15 -12.27 10.09
C GLU A 133 23.33 -11.30 10.08
N ASP A 134 23.13 -10.02 10.42
CA ASP A 134 24.24 -9.06 10.47
C ASP A 134 25.13 -9.37 11.69
N PRO A 135 26.43 -9.69 11.46
CA PRO A 135 27.35 -10.04 12.55
C PRO A 135 27.68 -8.88 13.48
N ARG A 136 27.35 -7.64 13.10
CA ARG A 136 27.57 -6.42 13.90
C ARG A 136 26.38 -6.07 14.79
N THR A 137 25.25 -6.74 14.63
CA THR A 137 24.09 -6.55 15.51
C THR A 137 24.45 -6.92 16.94
N ALA A 138 24.31 -5.97 17.85
CA ALA A 138 24.57 -6.13 19.28
C ALA A 138 23.31 -6.51 20.07
N GLY A 139 22.14 -6.18 19.54
CA GLY A 139 20.81 -6.48 20.05
C GLY A 139 19.75 -6.00 19.07
N VAL A 140 18.56 -6.54 19.18
CA VAL A 140 17.43 -6.19 18.33
C VAL A 140 16.37 -5.45 19.14
N VAL A 141 15.96 -4.30 18.68
CA VAL A 141 14.82 -3.54 19.19
C VAL A 141 13.66 -3.72 18.22
N ILE A 142 12.55 -4.24 18.71
CA ILE A 142 11.29 -4.27 17.99
C ILE A 142 10.46 -3.07 18.48
N ARG A 143 10.35 -2.04 17.65
CA ARG A 143 9.57 -0.84 17.94
C ARG A 143 8.11 -1.08 17.55
N LEU A 144 7.22 -0.98 18.51
CA LEU A 144 5.81 -1.30 18.35
C LEU A 144 4.95 -0.04 18.47
N ASN A 145 4.18 0.24 17.41
CA ASN A 145 3.12 1.25 17.42
C ASN A 145 1.93 0.74 16.59
N THR A 146 1.18 -0.19 17.17
CA THR A 146 0.13 -0.95 16.46
C THR A 146 -1.09 -1.21 17.34
N PRO A 147 -2.30 -1.05 16.81
CA PRO A 147 -3.54 -1.47 17.48
C PRO A 147 -3.74 -2.99 17.46
N GLY A 148 -2.86 -3.75 16.78
CA GLY A 148 -3.02 -5.18 16.53
C GLY A 148 -3.56 -5.47 15.12
N GLY A 149 -4.27 -6.57 14.96
CA GLY A 149 -4.82 -7.01 13.69
C GLY A 149 -4.94 -8.53 13.60
N SER A 150 -4.55 -9.12 12.48
CA SER A 150 -4.66 -10.55 12.23
C SER A 150 -3.90 -11.40 13.26
N PRO A 151 -4.58 -12.30 13.98
CA PRO A 151 -3.91 -13.22 14.92
C PRO A 151 -2.95 -14.18 14.21
N VAL A 152 -3.23 -14.52 12.94
CA VAL A 152 -2.34 -15.38 12.14
C VAL A 152 -1.02 -14.68 11.85
N GLN A 153 -1.08 -13.42 11.39
CA GLN A 153 0.13 -12.64 11.12
C GLN A 153 0.93 -12.39 12.40
N ALA A 154 0.26 -12.04 13.50
CA ALA A 154 0.91 -11.85 14.80
C ALA A 154 1.59 -13.14 15.30
N GLY A 155 0.93 -14.29 15.15
CA GLY A 155 1.49 -15.59 15.48
C GLY A 155 2.73 -15.94 14.67
N MET A 156 2.71 -15.70 13.35
CA MET A 156 3.87 -15.94 12.48
C MET A 156 5.09 -15.08 12.88
N VAL A 157 4.86 -13.85 13.31
CA VAL A 157 5.95 -12.97 13.78
C VAL A 157 6.47 -13.44 15.15
N HIS A 158 5.56 -13.73 16.08
CA HIS A 158 5.92 -14.27 17.39
C HIS A 158 6.79 -15.52 17.28
N ASP A 159 6.37 -16.48 16.46
CA ASP A 159 7.08 -17.75 16.29
C ASP A 159 8.46 -17.53 15.65
N GLU A 160 8.58 -16.61 14.70
CA GLU A 160 9.88 -16.28 14.08
C GLU A 160 10.82 -15.61 15.10
N ILE A 161 10.33 -14.69 15.93
CA ILE A 161 11.14 -14.10 17.02
C ILE A 161 11.63 -15.21 17.95
N ARG A 162 10.76 -16.12 18.38
CA ARG A 162 11.10 -17.25 19.25
C ARG A 162 12.15 -18.16 18.60
N ARG A 163 12.00 -18.46 17.31
CA ARG A 163 12.95 -19.27 16.54
C ARG A 163 14.33 -18.59 16.46
N LEU A 164 14.38 -17.31 16.12
CA LEU A 164 15.62 -16.55 15.99
C LEU A 164 16.36 -16.39 17.32
N ARG A 165 15.64 -16.12 18.41
CA ARG A 165 16.18 -16.12 19.77
C ARG A 165 16.77 -17.47 20.17
N GLY A 166 16.16 -18.58 19.75
CA GLY A 166 16.70 -19.92 19.97
C GLY A 166 18.01 -20.18 19.21
N LEU A 167 18.19 -19.56 18.04
CA LEU A 167 19.42 -19.68 17.23
C LEU A 167 20.55 -18.79 17.74
N ARG A 168 20.24 -17.63 18.30
CA ARG A 168 21.19 -16.65 18.82
C ARG A 168 20.78 -16.15 20.21
N PRO A 169 20.88 -17.03 21.24
CA PRO A 169 20.42 -16.68 22.59
C PRO A 169 21.23 -15.57 23.26
N GLU A 170 22.43 -15.29 22.74
CA GLU A 170 23.28 -14.18 23.21
C GLU A 170 22.79 -12.81 22.73
N LEU A 171 21.91 -12.76 21.72
CA LEU A 171 21.44 -11.53 21.12
C LEU A 171 20.12 -11.10 21.78
N PRO A 172 20.11 -10.06 22.63
CA PRO A 172 18.90 -9.62 23.29
C PRO A 172 17.88 -9.06 22.30
N VAL A 173 16.61 -9.42 22.50
CA VAL A 173 15.47 -8.89 21.76
C VAL A 173 14.59 -8.09 22.72
N ILE A 174 14.47 -6.79 22.50
CA ILE A 174 13.72 -5.89 23.38
C ILE A 174 12.59 -5.25 22.58
N ALA A 175 11.36 -5.44 23.05
CA ALA A 175 10.20 -4.75 22.51
C ALA A 175 10.10 -3.36 23.16
N VAL A 176 10.03 -2.31 22.35
CA VAL A 176 9.82 -0.94 22.81
C VAL A 176 8.48 -0.46 22.26
N ILE A 177 7.57 -0.15 23.17
CA ILE A 177 6.22 0.31 22.84
C ILE A 177 6.22 1.83 22.85
N GLU A 178 5.83 2.42 21.71
CA GLU A 178 5.65 3.87 21.60
C GLU A 178 4.26 4.29 22.14
N GLU A 179 3.30 4.57 21.27
CA GLU A 179 1.98 5.04 21.71
C GLU A 179 1.02 3.90 22.03
N VAL A 180 1.00 2.85 21.20
CA VAL A 180 0.06 1.74 21.34
C VAL A 180 0.68 0.41 20.97
N CYS A 181 0.42 -0.60 21.78
CA CYS A 181 0.71 -2.00 21.48
C CYS A 181 -0.42 -2.86 22.04
N ALA A 182 -1.43 -3.06 21.22
CA ALA A 182 -2.67 -3.72 21.62
C ALA A 182 -2.89 -5.02 20.81
N SER A 183 -3.62 -5.97 21.39
CA SER A 183 -4.06 -7.19 20.72
C SER A 183 -2.90 -7.95 20.03
N GLY A 184 -2.95 -8.19 18.73
CA GLY A 184 -1.88 -8.83 17.96
C GLY A 184 -0.50 -8.17 18.13
N GLY A 185 -0.44 -6.87 18.41
CA GLY A 185 0.82 -6.19 18.74
C GLY A 185 1.42 -6.71 20.04
N TYR A 186 0.60 -6.87 21.08
CA TYR A 186 1.06 -7.43 22.34
C TYR A 186 1.40 -8.93 22.24
N TYR A 187 0.72 -9.65 21.34
CA TYR A 187 1.07 -11.04 21.01
C TYR A 187 2.52 -11.12 20.50
N ILE A 188 2.92 -10.19 19.63
CA ILE A 188 4.31 -10.08 19.13
C ILE A 188 5.26 -9.69 20.27
N ALA A 189 4.90 -8.65 21.04
CA ALA A 189 5.74 -8.16 22.15
C ALA A 189 6.06 -9.23 23.18
N ALA A 190 5.13 -10.16 23.44
CA ALA A 190 5.30 -11.26 24.39
C ALA A 190 6.42 -12.24 23.99
N ALA A 191 6.89 -12.23 22.74
CA ALA A 191 8.03 -13.01 22.27
C ALA A 191 9.40 -12.44 22.67
N ALA A 192 9.46 -11.17 23.07
CA ALA A 192 10.72 -10.49 23.42
C ALA A 192 11.24 -10.91 24.81
N ASP A 193 12.53 -10.63 25.06
CA ASP A 193 13.14 -10.84 26.39
C ASP A 193 12.62 -9.83 27.41
N ARG A 194 12.46 -8.57 26.95
CA ARG A 194 11.95 -7.46 27.74
C ARG A 194 10.99 -6.60 26.93
N ILE A 195 10.07 -5.96 27.64
CA ILE A 195 9.10 -5.02 27.10
C ILE A 195 9.27 -3.68 27.82
N VAL A 196 9.63 -2.65 27.06
CA VAL A 196 9.84 -1.28 27.53
C VAL A 196 8.74 -0.39 26.97
N VAL A 197 8.24 0.54 27.78
CA VAL A 197 7.07 1.38 27.43
C VAL A 197 7.30 2.83 27.82
N ASP A 198 6.55 3.78 27.25
CA ASP A 198 6.32 5.07 27.88
C ASP A 198 5.22 4.96 28.94
N LYS A 199 5.22 5.84 29.93
CA LYS A 199 4.20 5.84 31.00
C LYS A 199 2.77 5.98 30.50
N ALA A 200 2.59 6.66 29.35
CA ALA A 200 1.30 6.92 28.73
C ALA A 200 0.96 5.95 27.59
N SER A 201 1.87 5.05 27.19
CA SER A 201 1.60 4.03 26.17
C SER A 201 0.33 3.25 26.49
N MET A 202 -0.40 2.84 25.49
CA MET A 202 -1.56 1.95 25.63
C MET A 202 -1.14 0.50 25.35
N VAL A 203 -1.28 -0.37 26.35
CA VAL A 203 -0.78 -1.75 26.32
C VAL A 203 -1.88 -2.74 26.71
N GLY A 204 -1.94 -3.88 26.04
CA GLY A 204 -2.86 -4.96 26.40
C GLY A 204 -3.85 -5.31 25.29
N SER A 205 -5.14 -5.13 25.55
CA SER A 205 -6.20 -5.63 24.66
C SER A 205 -6.01 -7.13 24.34
N ILE A 206 -5.71 -7.91 25.41
CA ILE A 206 -5.53 -9.36 25.29
C ILE A 206 -6.90 -9.99 25.21
N GLY A 207 -7.43 -10.02 23.99
CA GLY A 207 -8.76 -10.49 23.67
C GLY A 207 -8.92 -10.68 22.18
N VAL A 208 -10.02 -11.30 21.78
CA VAL A 208 -10.37 -11.57 20.38
C VAL A 208 -11.80 -11.15 20.15
N LEU A 209 -12.04 -10.49 19.04
CA LEU A 209 -13.39 -10.10 18.64
C LEU A 209 -13.68 -10.57 17.22
N MET A 210 -14.95 -10.78 16.95
CA MET A 210 -15.51 -10.97 15.61
C MET A 210 -16.75 -10.08 15.54
N ASP A 211 -16.72 -9.08 14.68
CA ASP A 211 -17.84 -8.15 14.50
C ASP A 211 -18.44 -8.27 13.12
N GLY A 212 -19.69 -7.86 12.99
CA GLY A 212 -20.44 -7.86 11.75
C GLY A 212 -21.80 -7.21 11.90
N PHE A 213 -22.44 -6.94 10.77
CA PHE A 213 -23.77 -6.33 10.73
C PHE A 213 -24.81 -7.33 10.23
N GLY A 214 -26.00 -7.32 10.83
CA GLY A 214 -27.16 -8.06 10.34
C GLY A 214 -28.14 -7.13 9.62
N PHE A 215 -28.49 -7.45 8.38
CA PHE A 215 -29.36 -6.64 7.52
C PHE A 215 -30.78 -7.18 7.37
N THR A 216 -31.14 -8.29 8.04
CA THR A 216 -32.47 -8.94 7.91
C THR A 216 -33.60 -7.98 8.17
N GLY A 217 -33.60 -7.22 9.27
CA GLY A 217 -34.65 -6.26 9.58
C GLY A 217 -34.74 -5.07 8.61
N ALA A 218 -33.65 -4.71 7.94
CA ALA A 218 -33.67 -3.70 6.89
C ALA A 218 -34.30 -4.26 5.61
N MET A 219 -33.97 -5.49 5.23
CA MET A 219 -34.55 -6.17 4.07
C MET A 219 -36.07 -6.36 4.23
N ASP A 220 -36.50 -6.78 5.42
CA ASP A 220 -37.95 -6.93 5.71
C ASP A 220 -38.71 -5.62 5.50
N LYS A 221 -38.16 -4.49 5.98
CA LYS A 221 -38.78 -3.16 5.80
C LYS A 221 -38.79 -2.69 4.35
N LEU A 222 -37.83 -3.16 3.53
CA LEU A 222 -37.74 -2.81 2.11
C LEU A 222 -38.46 -3.80 1.19
N GLY A 223 -39.04 -4.87 1.75
CA GLY A 223 -39.67 -5.93 0.97
C GLY A 223 -38.68 -6.76 0.14
N VAL A 224 -37.44 -6.85 0.59
CA VAL A 224 -36.35 -7.61 -0.08
C VAL A 224 -36.28 -9.02 0.50
N GLU A 225 -36.43 -10.03 -0.34
CA GLU A 225 -36.36 -11.45 0.03
C GLU A 225 -34.94 -12.00 -0.25
N ARG A 226 -34.34 -12.64 0.75
CA ARG A 226 -33.08 -13.37 0.61
C ARG A 226 -33.36 -14.80 0.13
N ARG A 227 -32.83 -15.18 -1.03
CA ARG A 227 -32.96 -16.54 -1.60
C ARG A 227 -31.60 -17.25 -1.57
N LEU A 228 -31.18 -17.67 -0.38
CA LEU A 228 -29.90 -18.39 -0.16
C LEU A 228 -30.11 -19.90 -0.38
N LEU A 229 -29.40 -20.47 -1.35
CA LEU A 229 -29.27 -21.90 -1.57
C LEU A 229 -27.87 -22.35 -1.27
N VAL A 230 -27.70 -23.33 -0.38
CA VAL A 230 -26.39 -23.84 0.04
C VAL A 230 -26.32 -25.37 -0.05
N ALA A 231 -25.18 -25.86 -0.42
CA ALA A 231 -24.80 -27.25 -0.21
C ALA A 231 -23.78 -27.30 0.96
N GLY A 232 -24.14 -28.03 1.99
CA GLY A 232 -23.45 -28.03 3.29
C GLY A 232 -24.16 -27.16 4.32
N ARG A 233 -24.62 -27.79 5.41
CA ARG A 233 -25.50 -27.19 6.44
C ARG A 233 -25.01 -25.84 6.98
N ASN A 234 -23.71 -25.67 7.14
CA ASN A 234 -23.13 -24.49 7.74
C ASN A 234 -22.47 -23.54 6.71
N LYS A 235 -22.73 -23.72 5.39
CA LYS A 235 -22.09 -22.89 4.36
C LYS A 235 -22.50 -21.42 4.40
N GLY A 236 -23.68 -21.11 4.95
CA GLY A 236 -24.16 -19.76 5.24
C GLY A 236 -23.83 -19.28 6.67
N PHE A 237 -22.78 -19.79 7.29
CA PHE A 237 -22.37 -19.39 8.63
C PHE A 237 -22.03 -17.89 8.69
N LEU A 238 -22.68 -17.16 9.61
CA LEU A 238 -22.56 -15.72 9.82
C LEU A 238 -22.89 -14.85 8.58
N ASP A 239 -23.76 -15.35 7.68
CA ASP A 239 -24.27 -14.53 6.59
C ASP A 239 -25.06 -13.33 7.12
N SER A 240 -24.61 -12.12 6.80
CA SER A 240 -25.20 -10.86 7.27
C SER A 240 -26.66 -10.62 6.82
N PHE A 241 -27.10 -11.32 5.81
CA PHE A 241 -28.44 -11.20 5.23
C PHE A 241 -29.38 -12.34 5.66
N SER A 242 -28.93 -13.22 6.55
CA SER A 242 -29.73 -14.26 7.16
C SER A 242 -29.83 -14.07 8.68
N PRO A 243 -30.89 -14.57 9.33
CA PRO A 243 -30.98 -14.51 10.80
C PRO A 243 -29.84 -15.28 11.46
N LEU A 244 -29.21 -14.66 12.45
CA LEU A 244 -28.20 -15.33 13.27
C LEU A 244 -28.87 -16.31 14.24
N THR A 245 -28.60 -17.59 14.08
CA THR A 245 -29.14 -18.65 14.97
C THR A 245 -28.29 -18.80 16.25
N ASP A 246 -28.90 -19.36 17.30
CA ASP A 246 -28.17 -19.66 18.55
C ASP A 246 -27.07 -20.71 18.35
N GLU A 247 -27.22 -21.63 17.40
CA GLU A 247 -26.20 -22.58 17.03
C GLU A 247 -24.98 -21.88 16.41
N GLN A 248 -25.22 -20.97 15.47
CA GLN A 248 -24.14 -20.16 14.85
C GLN A 248 -23.45 -19.29 15.89
N ARG A 249 -24.20 -18.65 16.79
CA ARG A 249 -23.62 -17.86 17.88
C ARG A 249 -22.70 -18.70 18.77
N ARG A 250 -23.16 -19.88 19.21
CA ARG A 250 -22.33 -20.78 20.02
C ARG A 250 -21.10 -21.29 19.29
N LEU A 251 -21.21 -21.52 17.98
CA LEU A 251 -20.06 -21.95 17.17
C LEU A 251 -19.02 -20.81 17.04
N ALA A 252 -19.47 -19.59 16.75
CA ALA A 252 -18.61 -18.43 16.70
C ALA A 252 -17.90 -18.17 18.03
N GLN A 253 -18.64 -18.26 19.14
CA GLN A 253 -18.06 -18.07 20.48
C GLN A 253 -16.97 -19.10 20.77
N ARG A 254 -17.19 -20.38 20.47
CA ARG A 254 -16.13 -21.38 20.65
C ARG A 254 -14.86 -21.08 19.85
N MET A 255 -14.99 -20.61 18.60
CA MET A 255 -13.82 -20.21 17.80
C MET A 255 -13.09 -19.03 18.44
N LEU A 256 -13.82 -18.05 18.96
CA LEU A 256 -13.23 -16.92 19.68
C LEU A 256 -12.51 -17.37 20.94
N ASP A 257 -13.13 -18.25 21.73
CA ASP A 257 -12.56 -18.79 22.96
C ASP A 257 -11.26 -19.58 22.69
N GLU A 258 -11.22 -20.38 21.62
CA GLU A 258 -10.03 -21.11 21.19
C GLU A 258 -8.86 -20.19 20.84
N VAL A 259 -9.11 -19.15 20.02
CA VAL A 259 -8.07 -18.16 19.65
C VAL A 259 -7.65 -17.33 20.86
N HIS A 260 -8.59 -16.96 21.72
CA HIS A 260 -8.30 -16.23 22.95
C HIS A 260 -7.43 -17.05 23.91
N GLN A 261 -7.73 -18.34 24.07
CA GLN A 261 -6.94 -19.22 24.90
C GLN A 261 -5.50 -19.36 24.40
N GLN A 262 -5.27 -19.46 23.07
CA GLN A 262 -3.94 -19.43 22.47
C GLN A 262 -3.19 -18.14 22.81
N PHE A 263 -3.87 -16.99 22.75
CA PHE A 263 -3.27 -15.71 23.10
C PHE A 263 -2.87 -15.67 24.59
N ILE A 264 -3.74 -16.12 25.47
CA ILE A 264 -3.46 -16.22 26.92
C ILE A 264 -2.22 -17.06 27.18
N GLU A 265 -2.11 -18.21 26.52
CA GLU A 265 -0.97 -19.13 26.66
C GLU A 265 0.34 -18.49 26.20
N VAL A 266 0.34 -17.79 25.09
CA VAL A 266 1.50 -17.04 24.57
C VAL A 266 1.95 -15.97 25.56
N VAL A 267 1.02 -15.18 26.08
CA VAL A 267 1.34 -14.15 27.06
C VAL A 267 1.88 -14.75 28.35
N LYS A 268 1.25 -15.79 28.86
CA LYS A 268 1.74 -16.52 30.06
C LYS A 268 3.13 -17.11 29.84
N ALA A 269 3.39 -17.70 28.68
CA ALA A 269 4.71 -18.23 28.34
C ALA A 269 5.79 -17.14 28.20
N GLY A 270 5.44 -16.00 27.62
CA GLY A 270 6.37 -14.89 27.41
C GLY A 270 6.65 -14.08 28.68
N ARG A 271 5.64 -13.87 29.53
CA ARG A 271 5.77 -13.08 30.74
C ARG A 271 6.16 -13.89 31.98
N GLY A 272 5.74 -15.15 32.05
CA GLY A 272 6.06 -16.07 33.15
C GLY A 272 5.68 -15.49 34.52
N GLU A 273 6.57 -15.60 35.50
CA GLU A 273 6.39 -15.13 36.87
C GLU A 273 6.27 -13.60 37.01
N ARG A 274 6.57 -12.83 35.95
CA ARG A 274 6.40 -11.37 35.92
C ARG A 274 4.92 -10.97 35.94
N LEU A 275 4.03 -11.81 35.38
CA LEU A 275 2.59 -11.53 35.39
C LEU A 275 2.05 -11.52 36.82
N LYS A 276 1.30 -10.44 37.13
CA LYS A 276 0.52 -10.41 38.37
C LYS A 276 -0.84 -11.04 38.11
N ASP A 277 -1.29 -11.83 39.07
CA ASP A 277 -2.63 -12.44 38.97
C ASP A 277 -3.67 -11.34 39.16
N SER A 278 -4.23 -10.90 38.05
CA SER A 278 -5.40 -10.02 38.01
C SER A 278 -6.35 -10.61 36.98
N GLY A 279 -7.54 -11.01 37.38
CA GLY A 279 -8.53 -11.63 36.49
C GLY A 279 -8.94 -10.74 35.30
N GLU A 280 -8.46 -9.48 35.25
CA GLU A 280 -8.78 -8.52 34.21
C GLU A 280 -7.75 -8.45 33.08
N ILE A 281 -6.51 -8.96 33.28
CA ILE A 281 -5.43 -8.89 32.26
C ILE A 281 -5.86 -9.50 30.93
N PHE A 282 -6.64 -10.56 30.98
CA PHE A 282 -7.11 -11.33 29.83
C PHE A 282 -8.54 -10.99 29.41
N SER A 283 -9.10 -9.87 29.88
CA SER A 283 -10.48 -9.46 29.56
C SER A 283 -10.61 -8.62 28.28
N GLY A 284 -9.49 -8.34 27.60
CA GLY A 284 -9.48 -7.44 26.45
C GLY A 284 -9.31 -5.96 26.81
N LEU A 285 -9.10 -5.61 28.08
CA LEU A 285 -8.85 -4.24 28.51
C LEU A 285 -7.47 -3.74 28.07
N VAL A 286 -7.35 -2.41 27.99
CA VAL A 286 -6.10 -1.68 27.72
C VAL A 286 -5.66 -0.97 29.00
N TRP A 287 -4.35 -0.90 29.17
CA TRP A 287 -3.72 -0.32 30.35
C TRP A 287 -2.74 0.78 29.93
N THR A 288 -2.54 1.79 30.76
CA THR A 288 -1.42 2.71 30.55
C THR A 288 -0.08 1.98 30.74
N GLY A 289 0.99 2.48 30.13
CA GLY A 289 2.32 1.87 30.28
C GLY A 289 2.76 1.77 31.73
N ALA A 290 2.50 2.80 32.56
CA ALA A 290 2.78 2.74 33.99
C ALA A 290 2.01 1.58 34.66
N ARG A 291 0.72 1.43 34.38
CA ARG A 291 -0.10 0.35 34.94
C ARG A 291 0.31 -1.02 34.39
N SER A 292 0.74 -1.10 33.13
CA SER A 292 1.20 -2.34 32.53
C SER A 292 2.43 -2.93 33.22
N ILE A 293 3.32 -2.08 33.74
CA ILE A 293 4.47 -2.53 34.56
C ILE A 293 3.99 -3.14 35.88
N GLU A 294 3.05 -2.50 36.57
CA GLU A 294 2.49 -3.02 37.81
C GLU A 294 1.81 -4.38 37.62
N LEU A 295 1.17 -4.58 36.47
CA LEU A 295 0.51 -5.82 36.09
C LEU A 295 1.48 -6.89 35.55
N GLY A 296 2.75 -6.54 35.33
CA GLY A 296 3.74 -7.44 34.77
C GLY A 296 3.64 -7.61 33.24
N LEU A 297 2.85 -6.77 32.58
CA LEU A 297 2.74 -6.75 31.12
C LEU A 297 3.94 -6.04 30.46
N ALA A 298 4.59 -5.13 31.16
CA ALA A 298 5.83 -4.48 30.73
C ALA A 298 6.87 -4.56 31.86
N ASP A 299 8.13 -4.24 31.54
CA ASP A 299 9.26 -4.43 32.47
C ASP A 299 9.84 -3.09 32.98
N ALA A 300 9.81 -2.04 32.15
CA ALA A 300 10.43 -0.74 32.48
C ALA A 300 9.85 0.39 31.63
N LEU A 301 10.07 1.62 32.09
CA LEU A 301 9.92 2.82 31.28
C LEU A 301 11.20 3.08 30.47
N GLY A 302 11.05 3.53 29.22
CA GLY A 302 12.20 3.90 28.40
C GLY A 302 11.83 4.20 26.95
N THR A 303 12.85 4.41 26.14
CA THR A 303 12.76 4.72 24.69
C THR A 303 13.72 3.81 23.90
N VAL A 304 13.59 3.80 22.58
CA VAL A 304 14.50 3.05 21.68
C VAL A 304 15.95 3.47 21.92
N GLU A 305 16.22 4.77 21.99
CA GLU A 305 17.55 5.32 22.20
C GLU A 305 18.10 4.97 23.59
N GLY A 306 17.23 5.01 24.62
CA GLY A 306 17.60 4.58 25.96
C GLY A 306 17.98 3.10 26.01
N VAL A 307 17.21 2.23 25.38
CA VAL A 307 17.49 0.80 25.29
C VAL A 307 18.82 0.55 24.53
N ALA A 308 19.03 1.24 23.39
CA ALA A 308 20.25 1.10 22.59
C ALA A 308 21.48 1.49 23.39
N ARG A 309 21.43 2.61 24.13
CA ARG A 309 22.54 3.13 24.94
C ARG A 309 22.79 2.33 26.22
N ASP A 310 21.72 2.10 26.98
CA ASP A 310 21.83 1.67 28.39
C ASP A 310 21.73 0.14 28.55
N GLU A 311 21.00 -0.56 27.67
CA GLU A 311 20.83 -2.01 27.75
C GLU A 311 21.68 -2.77 26.73
N ILE A 312 21.57 -2.42 25.42
CA ILE A 312 22.32 -3.09 24.34
C ILE A 312 23.77 -2.63 24.29
N LYS A 313 24.08 -1.40 24.79
CA LYS A 313 25.43 -0.79 24.75
C LYS A 313 25.96 -0.58 23.34
N ALA A 314 25.05 -0.26 22.40
CA ALA A 314 25.35 0.09 21.02
C ALA A 314 24.41 1.22 20.58
N GLU A 315 24.87 2.47 20.78
CA GLU A 315 24.06 3.67 20.54
C GLU A 315 23.69 3.90 19.07
N THR A 316 24.50 3.39 18.15
CA THR A 316 24.20 3.45 16.71
C THR A 316 22.99 2.55 16.42
N ILE A 317 21.92 3.14 15.90
CA ILE A 317 20.72 2.41 15.53
C ILE A 317 20.71 2.25 14.00
N VAL A 318 20.55 1.03 13.53
CA VAL A 318 20.41 0.70 12.11
C VAL A 318 19.01 0.10 11.89
N ASP A 319 18.25 0.75 11.04
CA ASP A 319 16.89 0.33 10.70
C ASP A 319 16.92 -0.75 9.61
N PHE A 320 16.35 -1.91 9.94
CA PHE A 320 16.20 -3.06 9.06
C PHE A 320 14.78 -3.19 8.52
N SER A 321 13.85 -2.33 8.95
CA SER A 321 12.45 -2.40 8.54
C SER A 321 12.31 -2.30 7.03
N ALA A 322 11.36 -3.04 6.49
CA ALA A 322 11.02 -2.96 5.07
C ALA A 322 10.32 -1.62 4.81
N HIS A 323 11.08 -0.61 4.39
CA HIS A 323 10.49 0.62 3.90
C HIS A 323 10.11 0.44 2.43
N GLU A 324 8.82 0.43 2.12
CA GLU A 324 8.41 0.55 0.72
C GLU A 324 9.02 1.81 0.11
N ASN A 325 9.86 1.64 -0.90
CA ASN A 325 10.38 2.73 -1.69
C ASN A 325 9.22 3.52 -2.31
N LEU A 326 9.33 4.85 -2.37
CA LEU A 326 8.34 5.73 -3.03
C LEU A 326 7.98 5.22 -4.43
N ALA A 327 8.94 4.61 -5.14
CA ALA A 327 8.73 4.00 -6.45
C ALA A 327 7.81 2.77 -6.41
N GLU A 328 7.91 1.93 -5.39
CA GLU A 328 7.05 0.75 -5.20
C GLU A 328 5.62 1.17 -4.83
N ARG A 329 5.48 2.18 -3.95
CA ARG A 329 4.17 2.79 -3.63
C ARG A 329 3.52 3.40 -4.87
N LEU A 330 4.29 4.09 -5.70
CA LEU A 330 3.81 4.69 -6.94
C LEU A 330 3.46 3.61 -7.97
N ALA A 331 4.29 2.58 -8.12
CA ALA A 331 4.06 1.45 -9.01
C ALA A 331 2.80 0.66 -8.62
N ARG A 332 2.56 0.40 -7.32
CA ARG A 332 1.32 -0.21 -6.82
C ARG A 332 0.10 0.67 -7.12
N ARG A 333 0.17 1.98 -6.86
CA ARG A 333 -0.94 2.91 -7.16
C ARG A 333 -1.23 2.99 -8.66
N ILE A 334 -0.22 3.06 -9.50
CA ILE A 334 -0.36 3.10 -10.96
C ILE A 334 -0.84 1.72 -11.48
N GLY A 335 -0.29 0.63 -10.97
CA GLY A 335 -0.70 -0.73 -11.31
C GLY A 335 -2.14 -1.03 -10.94
N ALA A 336 -2.58 -0.63 -9.73
CA ALA A 336 -3.97 -0.79 -9.29
C ALA A 336 -4.95 0.04 -10.13
N SER A 337 -4.60 1.30 -10.46
CA SER A 337 -5.44 2.16 -11.32
C SER A 337 -5.47 1.68 -12.77
N ALA A 338 -4.35 1.20 -13.31
CA ALA A 338 -4.28 0.61 -14.65
C ALA A 338 -5.06 -0.72 -14.72
N GLY A 339 -4.95 -1.57 -13.70
CA GLY A 339 -5.71 -2.81 -13.60
C GLY A 339 -7.22 -2.56 -13.52
N GLN A 340 -7.66 -1.58 -12.74
CA GLN A 340 -9.07 -1.17 -12.67
C GLN A 340 -9.57 -0.56 -13.97
N ALA A 341 -8.76 0.26 -14.66
CA ALA A 341 -9.11 0.81 -15.96
C ALA A 341 -9.24 -0.29 -17.03
N MET A 342 -8.34 -1.28 -17.00
CA MET A 342 -8.37 -2.43 -17.91
C MET A 342 -9.57 -3.35 -17.64
N ALA A 343 -9.88 -3.62 -16.37
CA ALA A 343 -11.07 -4.38 -15.98
C ALA A 343 -12.37 -3.68 -16.39
N ARG A 344 -12.44 -2.34 -16.28
CA ARG A 344 -13.59 -1.55 -16.77
C ARG A 344 -13.68 -1.55 -18.30
N ALA A 345 -12.55 -1.48 -19.01
CA ALA A 345 -12.53 -1.55 -20.48
C ALA A 345 -12.97 -2.92 -21.01
N ILE A 346 -12.56 -4.02 -20.35
CA ILE A 346 -12.99 -5.39 -20.67
C ILE A 346 -14.46 -5.61 -20.29
N GLY A 347 -14.91 -5.08 -19.15
CA GLY A 347 -16.31 -5.17 -18.73
C GLY A 347 -17.28 -4.29 -19.54
N ALA A 348 -16.78 -3.22 -20.16
CA ALA A 348 -17.56 -2.37 -21.08
C ALA A 348 -17.66 -2.94 -22.52
N ALA A 349 -16.79 -3.89 -22.88
CA ALA A 349 -16.98 -4.71 -24.07
C ALA A 349 -18.03 -5.77 -23.77
N GLY A 350 -19.30 -5.41 -23.90
CA GLY A 350 -20.44 -6.31 -23.71
C GLY A 350 -20.35 -7.56 -24.57
N PRO A 351 -21.10 -8.63 -24.26
CA PRO A 351 -21.02 -9.89 -24.98
C PRO A 351 -21.31 -9.69 -26.47
N VAL A 352 -20.38 -10.12 -27.31
CA VAL A 352 -20.54 -10.16 -28.77
C VAL A 352 -21.77 -11.02 -29.05
N PRO A 353 -22.81 -10.53 -29.75
CA PRO A 353 -23.96 -11.36 -30.08
C PRO A 353 -23.50 -12.50 -31.00
N ALA A 354 -23.68 -13.72 -30.54
CA ALA A 354 -23.49 -14.91 -31.35
C ALA A 354 -24.56 -14.91 -32.44
N LEU A 355 -24.12 -14.75 -33.69
CA LEU A 355 -24.96 -15.02 -34.85
C LEU A 355 -25.30 -16.51 -34.86
N ARG A 356 -26.60 -16.79 -34.82
CA ARG A 356 -27.17 -18.10 -35.13
C ARG A 356 -27.41 -18.22 -36.63
#